data_c4a46edd3c374f9be02f087016253635
#
_entry.id   c4a46edd3c374f9be02f087016253635
#
_cell.length_a   1.000
_cell.length_b   1.000
_cell.length_c   1.000
_cell.angle_alpha   90.00
_cell.angle_beta   90.00
_cell.angle_gamma   90.00
#
_symmetry.space_group_name_H-M   'P 1'
#
loop_
_entity.id
_entity.type
_entity.pdbx_description
1 polymer ?
#
loop_
_entity_poly.entity_id
_entity_poly.type
_entity_poly.pdbx_seq_one_letter_code
_entity_poly.pdbx_strand_id
1 'polypeptide(L)'
;MKIKTEPIGSIPRPLELIEGMQAHALGRLDDNGLNKLIDAALADTIKRFEATGSPVITDGEQSKPSFATYPIRGSKQLDPHGVIIPFADGHTRQLPSITGGPFQYQVYANTYLEKAKRLTALPVKQAVIAASALSLLYPQTGIINYSRQQFIQDLLNEAEADIRKSLDSGAYNVQIDFTEARLALKLDPSGGLLQAFIDLNNKVLGRFTEEERKRIGVHSCPGGDHDSTHSADVSYADLLPFLFQLQAGNFYLEYAGEKDKHSVLASIKENMGASQTVFLGVTNVLDPGVETPEEIRDMILEATEIIPVNQFGTTDDCGFSPFADDTSTGRDIAFEKIKARIDGTLLAEKLLNKTTVNLTT
;
A
#
# COMPACT_ATOMS: atom_id res chain seq x y z
N MET A 1 -4.15 -26.23 7.77
CA MET A 1 -4.25 -25.19 6.73
C MET A 1 -3.76 -23.90 7.36
N LYS A 2 -2.98 -23.07 6.65
CA LYS A 2 -2.42 -21.82 7.16
C LYS A 2 -2.89 -20.67 6.28
N ILE A 3 -3.43 -19.59 6.87
CA ILE A 3 -3.85 -18.39 6.17
C ILE A 3 -2.66 -17.40 6.15
N LYS A 4 -2.35 -16.86 4.98
CA LYS A 4 -1.32 -15.82 4.85
C LYS A 4 -1.81 -14.54 5.55
N THR A 5 -0.91 -13.78 6.18
CA THR A 5 -1.24 -12.49 6.78
C THR A 5 -0.09 -11.53 6.61
N GLU A 6 -0.36 -10.33 6.07
CA GLU A 6 0.62 -9.31 5.75
C GLU A 6 0.07 -7.91 6.06
N PRO A 7 0.85 -6.98 6.65
CA PRO A 7 0.41 -5.60 6.82
C PRO A 7 0.40 -4.85 5.48
N ILE A 8 -0.37 -3.79 5.33
CA ILE A 8 -0.24 -2.85 4.19
C ILE A 8 1.11 -2.15 4.28
N GLY A 9 1.40 -1.45 5.37
CA GLY A 9 2.78 -1.01 5.50
C GLY A 9 3.02 0.15 6.44
N SER A 10 2.44 1.30 6.20
CA SER A 10 2.73 2.50 6.95
C SER A 10 2.21 2.46 8.39
N ILE A 11 3.03 2.93 9.32
CA ILE A 11 2.73 3.02 10.76
C ILE A 11 2.88 4.48 11.19
N PRO A 12 2.01 5.01 12.07
CA PRO A 12 2.12 6.35 12.62
C PRO A 12 3.52 6.60 13.20
N ARG A 13 4.13 7.74 12.83
CA ARG A 13 5.48 8.07 13.28
C ARG A 13 5.46 8.50 14.74
N PRO A 14 6.53 8.23 15.52
CA PRO A 14 6.71 8.84 16.82
C PRO A 14 6.76 10.38 16.71
N LEU A 15 6.23 11.08 17.71
CA LEU A 15 6.14 12.54 17.68
C LEU A 15 7.53 13.19 17.49
N GLU A 16 8.55 12.64 18.12
CA GLU A 16 9.93 13.13 18.01
C GLU A 16 10.45 13.06 16.57
N LEU A 17 10.04 12.05 15.80
CA LEU A 17 10.41 11.95 14.39
C LEU A 17 9.65 12.99 13.54
N ILE A 18 8.37 13.22 13.81
CA ILE A 18 7.56 14.23 13.10
C ILE A 18 8.15 15.62 13.34
N GLU A 19 8.43 15.98 14.60
CA GLU A 19 9.07 17.22 14.99
C GLU A 19 10.46 17.36 14.37
N GLY A 20 11.22 16.27 14.33
CA GLY A 20 12.55 16.20 13.70
C GLY A 20 12.50 16.46 12.19
N MET A 21 11.52 15.88 11.49
CA MET A 21 11.30 16.12 10.06
C MET A 21 10.94 17.58 9.79
N GLN A 22 10.09 18.19 10.62
CA GLN A 22 9.74 19.61 10.52
C GLN A 22 10.94 20.51 10.80
N ALA A 23 11.71 20.20 11.85
CA ALA A 23 12.92 20.96 12.20
C ALA A 23 13.97 20.89 11.08
N HIS A 24 14.13 19.73 10.46
CA HIS A 24 15.03 19.54 9.33
C HIS A 24 14.58 20.34 8.09
N ALA A 25 13.28 20.31 7.76
CA ALA A 25 12.72 21.09 6.66
C ALA A 25 12.92 22.62 6.85
N LEU A 26 12.98 23.07 8.09
CA LEU A 26 13.25 24.47 8.48
C LEU A 26 14.76 24.77 8.63
N GLY A 27 15.65 23.82 8.33
CA GLY A 27 17.10 23.97 8.50
C GLY A 27 17.59 24.04 9.95
N ARG A 28 16.76 23.63 10.94
CA ARG A 28 17.08 23.64 12.38
C ARG A 28 17.69 22.32 12.86
N LEU A 29 17.60 21.27 12.09
CA LEU A 29 18.17 19.96 12.34
C LEU A 29 18.96 19.53 11.09
N ASP A 30 20.16 19.04 11.25
CA ASP A 30 20.97 18.52 10.15
C ASP A 30 20.56 17.08 9.74
N ASP A 31 21.10 16.61 8.61
CA ASP A 31 20.84 15.27 8.09
C ASP A 31 21.23 14.17 9.09
N ASN A 32 22.29 14.36 9.86
CA ASN A 32 22.75 13.39 10.85
C ASN A 32 21.76 13.29 12.03
N GLY A 33 21.26 14.43 12.51
CA GLY A 33 20.22 14.49 13.53
C GLY A 33 18.92 13.81 13.07
N LEU A 34 18.45 14.12 11.85
CA LEU A 34 17.26 13.48 11.28
C LEU A 34 17.46 11.97 11.11
N ASN A 35 18.59 11.53 10.57
CA ASN A 35 18.87 10.10 10.39
C ASN A 35 18.85 9.31 11.71
N LYS A 36 19.35 9.89 12.82
CA LYS A 36 19.26 9.25 14.15
C LYS A 36 17.82 9.04 14.61
N LEU A 37 16.93 10.03 14.38
CA LEU A 37 15.51 9.91 14.71
C LEU A 37 14.82 8.86 13.84
N ILE A 38 15.12 8.83 12.55
CA ILE A 38 14.62 7.81 11.61
C ILE A 38 15.06 6.41 12.05
N ASP A 39 16.33 6.21 12.36
CA ASP A 39 16.87 4.91 12.74
C ASP A 39 16.26 4.42 14.07
N ALA A 40 16.04 5.33 15.04
CA ALA A 40 15.37 5.01 16.30
C ALA A 40 13.89 4.63 16.06
N ALA A 41 13.16 5.39 15.26
CA ALA A 41 11.76 5.11 14.93
C ALA A 41 11.60 3.78 14.17
N LEU A 42 12.51 3.50 13.23
CA LEU A 42 12.54 2.25 12.48
C LEU A 42 12.79 1.06 13.41
N ALA A 43 13.78 1.16 14.31
CA ALA A 43 14.11 0.09 15.25
C ALA A 43 12.93 -0.21 16.20
N ASP A 44 12.26 0.83 16.72
CA ASP A 44 11.05 0.66 17.54
C ASP A 44 9.91 0.02 16.73
N THR A 45 9.68 0.47 15.49
CA THR A 45 8.66 -0.08 14.61
C THR A 45 8.86 -1.57 14.35
N ILE A 46 10.07 -1.98 14.00
CA ILE A 46 10.42 -3.39 13.76
C ILE A 46 10.17 -4.22 15.02
N LYS A 47 10.67 -3.77 16.18
CA LYS A 47 10.46 -4.46 17.47
C LYS A 47 8.98 -4.63 17.80
N ARG A 48 8.18 -3.61 17.56
CA ARG A 48 6.72 -3.67 17.80
C ARG A 48 6.00 -4.59 16.82
N PHE A 49 6.38 -4.60 15.54
CA PHE A 49 5.88 -5.59 14.59
C PHE A 49 6.19 -7.03 15.05
N GLU A 50 7.42 -7.31 15.47
CA GLU A 50 7.80 -8.62 16.00
C GLU A 50 6.94 -9.02 17.21
N ALA A 51 6.64 -8.08 18.10
CA ALA A 51 5.79 -8.30 19.26
C ALA A 51 4.32 -8.63 18.92
N THR A 52 3.82 -8.24 17.74
CA THR A 52 2.48 -8.64 17.29
C THR A 52 2.39 -10.11 16.88
N GLY A 53 3.51 -10.77 16.64
CA GLY A 53 3.56 -12.12 16.06
C GLY A 53 3.30 -12.17 14.55
N SER A 54 3.35 -11.04 13.85
CA SER A 54 3.19 -10.99 12.39
C SER A 54 4.29 -11.80 11.70
N PRO A 55 3.95 -12.74 10.79
CA PRO A 55 4.93 -13.54 10.07
C PRO A 55 5.69 -12.77 8.98
N VAL A 56 5.14 -11.66 8.54
CA VAL A 56 5.71 -10.73 7.57
C VAL A 56 5.53 -9.32 8.11
N ILE A 57 6.55 -8.48 7.99
CA ILE A 57 6.53 -7.10 8.47
C ILE A 57 6.92 -6.12 7.37
N THR A 58 6.88 -4.82 7.66
CA THR A 58 7.37 -3.73 6.80
C THR A 58 8.32 -2.82 7.58
N ASP A 59 8.91 -1.83 6.90
CA ASP A 59 9.68 -0.75 7.54
C ASP A 59 8.79 0.31 8.24
N GLY A 60 7.44 0.14 8.17
CA GLY A 60 6.47 1.10 8.69
C GLY A 60 6.49 2.45 7.98
N GLU A 61 7.24 2.56 6.88
CA GLU A 61 7.45 3.79 6.11
C GLU A 61 8.03 4.96 6.93
N GLN A 62 8.73 4.65 8.02
CA GLN A 62 9.22 5.65 8.97
C GLN A 62 10.17 6.67 8.34
N SER A 63 10.87 6.30 7.27
CA SER A 63 11.83 7.17 6.56
C SER A 63 11.21 7.97 5.42
N LYS A 64 9.96 7.67 5.01
CA LYS A 64 9.29 8.31 3.89
C LYS A 64 8.46 9.50 4.37
N PRO A 65 8.65 10.72 3.83
CA PRO A 65 7.72 11.84 4.09
C PRO A 65 6.33 11.59 3.51
N SER A 66 6.26 10.83 2.41
CA SER A 66 5.05 10.42 1.72
C SER A 66 5.30 9.09 1.00
N PHE A 67 4.33 8.20 1.04
CA PHE A 67 4.36 6.94 0.30
C PHE A 67 4.44 7.17 -1.22
N ALA A 68 3.84 8.27 -1.71
CA ALA A 68 3.70 8.56 -3.14
C ALA A 68 4.92 9.25 -3.76
N THR A 69 5.59 10.13 -3.01
CA THR A 69 6.62 11.03 -3.59
C THR A 69 8.05 10.70 -3.19
N TYR A 70 8.29 9.58 -2.48
CA TYR A 70 9.64 9.17 -2.11
C TYR A 70 10.61 9.06 -3.31
N PRO A 71 10.17 8.61 -4.53
CA PRO A 71 11.10 8.43 -5.64
C PRO A 71 11.71 9.74 -6.14
N ILE A 72 10.98 10.85 -6.00
CA ILE A 72 11.40 12.18 -6.49
C ILE A 72 12.01 13.05 -5.39
N ARG A 73 12.21 12.51 -4.18
CA ARG A 73 12.80 13.24 -3.05
C ARG A 73 14.19 13.73 -3.39
N GLY A 74 14.39 15.06 -3.36
CA GLY A 74 15.66 15.70 -3.69
C GLY A 74 15.84 16.04 -5.17
N SER A 75 14.86 15.74 -6.04
CA SER A 75 14.88 16.21 -7.42
C SER A 75 14.83 17.75 -7.48
N LYS A 76 15.66 18.32 -8.35
CA LYS A 76 15.69 19.78 -8.61
C LYS A 76 14.76 20.21 -9.75
N GLN A 77 14.16 19.26 -10.43
CA GLN A 77 13.30 19.50 -11.60
C GLN A 77 11.83 19.38 -11.25
N LEU A 78 11.42 20.02 -10.14
CA LEU A 78 10.05 20.00 -9.65
C LEU A 78 9.51 21.40 -9.44
N ASP A 79 8.28 21.62 -9.88
CA ASP A 79 7.41 22.72 -9.45
C ASP A 79 6.48 22.14 -8.36
N PRO A 80 6.34 22.79 -7.20
CA PRO A 80 5.43 22.32 -6.15
C PRO A 80 3.95 22.35 -6.56
N HIS A 81 3.60 23.08 -7.61
CA HIS A 81 2.23 23.22 -8.09
C HIS A 81 1.91 22.19 -9.18
N GLY A 82 1.31 21.06 -8.77
CA GLY A 82 0.84 20.02 -9.66
C GLY A 82 -0.61 19.64 -9.37
N VAL A 83 -0.94 18.36 -9.47
CA VAL A 83 -2.29 17.85 -9.27
C VAL A 83 -2.70 17.98 -7.79
N ILE A 84 -3.89 18.53 -7.55
CA ILE A 84 -4.51 18.64 -6.23
C ILE A 84 -5.47 17.46 -6.04
N ILE A 85 -5.34 16.77 -4.93
CA ILE A 85 -6.19 15.66 -4.51
C ILE A 85 -7.03 16.15 -3.34
N PRO A 86 -8.35 16.35 -3.52
CA PRO A 86 -9.25 16.76 -2.45
C PRO A 86 -9.72 15.56 -1.64
N PHE A 87 -9.86 15.74 -0.33
CA PHE A 87 -10.42 14.78 0.61
C PHE A 87 -11.82 15.19 1.06
N ALA A 88 -12.57 14.26 1.65
CA ALA A 88 -13.98 14.45 1.99
C ALA A 88 -14.22 15.51 3.05
N ASP A 89 -13.26 15.76 3.95
CA ASP A 89 -13.29 16.81 4.98
C ASP A 89 -12.89 18.20 4.47
N GLY A 90 -12.47 18.29 3.19
CA GLY A 90 -12.08 19.54 2.52
C GLY A 90 -10.58 19.85 2.55
N HIS A 91 -9.75 19.07 3.26
CA HIS A 91 -8.32 19.23 3.11
C HIS A 91 -7.83 18.72 1.75
N THR A 92 -6.61 19.07 1.36
CA THR A 92 -6.05 18.67 0.07
C THR A 92 -4.60 18.22 0.21
N ARG A 93 -4.20 17.28 -0.62
CA ARG A 93 -2.79 16.98 -0.90
C ARG A 93 -2.45 17.43 -2.31
N GLN A 94 -1.24 17.87 -2.51
CA GLN A 94 -0.76 18.33 -3.82
C GLN A 94 0.46 17.52 -4.24
N LEU A 95 0.37 16.92 -5.44
CA LEU A 95 1.55 16.36 -6.09
C LEU A 95 2.33 17.51 -6.76
N PRO A 96 3.66 17.47 -6.81
CA PRO A 96 4.43 18.39 -7.63
C PRO A 96 4.24 18.07 -9.12
N SER A 97 4.66 18.97 -10.00
CA SER A 97 4.85 18.69 -11.41
C SER A 97 6.33 18.73 -11.78
N ILE A 98 6.74 17.91 -12.77
CA ILE A 98 8.11 17.96 -13.30
C ILE A 98 8.27 19.14 -14.25
N THR A 99 9.48 19.75 -14.24
CA THR A 99 9.81 20.92 -15.07
C THR A 99 10.73 20.59 -16.23
N GLY A 100 11.28 19.36 -16.28
CA GLY A 100 12.22 18.90 -17.29
C GLY A 100 12.44 17.40 -17.24
N GLY A 101 13.31 16.91 -18.11
CA GLY A 101 13.72 15.51 -18.20
C GLY A 101 15.20 15.34 -18.53
N PRO A 102 15.71 14.11 -18.57
CA PRO A 102 14.98 12.85 -18.42
C PRO A 102 14.45 12.63 -17.00
N PHE A 103 13.31 11.94 -16.87
CA PHE A 103 12.74 11.58 -15.57
C PHE A 103 13.53 10.42 -14.95
N GLN A 104 13.95 10.60 -13.71
CA GLN A 104 14.72 9.59 -12.97
C GLN A 104 14.30 9.59 -11.50
N TYR A 105 14.22 8.41 -10.88
CA TYR A 105 14.09 8.27 -9.45
C TYR A 105 15.38 8.71 -8.75
N GLN A 106 15.23 9.49 -7.71
CA GLN A 106 16.35 9.88 -6.84
C GLN A 106 16.54 8.88 -5.70
N VAL A 107 15.46 8.19 -5.32
CA VAL A 107 15.44 7.20 -4.24
C VAL A 107 14.63 5.99 -4.71
N TYR A 108 15.16 4.80 -4.48
CA TYR A 108 14.48 3.52 -4.73
C TYR A 108 14.11 2.86 -3.41
N ALA A 109 12.97 2.14 -3.39
CA ALA A 109 12.38 1.56 -2.20
C ALA A 109 13.27 0.48 -1.54
N ASN A 110 14.13 -0.19 -2.31
CA ASN A 110 15.07 -1.16 -1.75
C ASN A 110 15.99 -0.58 -0.67
N THR A 111 16.26 0.74 -0.70
CA THR A 111 17.09 1.39 0.33
C THR A 111 16.43 1.36 1.71
N TYR A 112 15.10 1.43 1.76
CA TYR A 112 14.31 1.30 2.99
C TYR A 112 14.25 -0.16 3.46
N LEU A 113 14.00 -1.08 2.52
CA LEU A 113 14.01 -2.52 2.76
C LEU A 113 15.33 -2.98 3.40
N GLU A 114 16.47 -2.56 2.84
CA GLU A 114 17.79 -2.96 3.34
C GLU A 114 18.05 -2.47 4.77
N LYS A 115 17.56 -1.28 5.12
CA LYS A 115 17.63 -0.78 6.51
C LYS A 115 16.80 -1.65 7.46
N ALA A 116 15.55 -1.96 7.09
CA ALA A 116 14.68 -2.80 7.90
C ALA A 116 15.25 -4.22 8.08
N LYS A 117 15.74 -4.84 7.02
CA LYS A 117 16.32 -6.20 7.05
C LYS A 117 17.57 -6.34 7.94
N ARG A 118 18.26 -5.26 8.24
CA ARG A 118 19.39 -5.29 9.21
C ARG A 118 18.92 -5.41 10.66
N LEU A 119 17.65 -5.12 10.94
CA LEU A 119 17.09 -5.05 12.30
C LEU A 119 16.24 -6.28 12.66
N THR A 120 15.95 -7.17 11.70
CA THR A 120 15.09 -8.33 11.93
C THR A 120 15.51 -9.54 11.10
N ALA A 121 15.15 -10.73 11.58
CA ALA A 121 15.22 -11.97 10.83
C ALA A 121 13.90 -12.34 10.13
N LEU A 122 12.82 -11.60 10.41
CA LEU A 122 11.51 -11.85 9.76
C LEU A 122 11.52 -11.44 8.29
N PRO A 123 10.69 -12.06 7.47
CA PRO A 123 10.41 -11.61 6.10
C PRO A 123 9.90 -10.16 6.08
N VAL A 124 10.49 -9.31 5.23
CA VAL A 124 10.09 -7.91 5.08
C VAL A 124 9.45 -7.71 3.72
N LYS A 125 8.23 -7.20 3.70
CA LYS A 125 7.51 -6.73 2.51
C LYS A 125 7.88 -5.28 2.24
N GLN A 126 7.99 -4.90 0.95
CA GLN A 126 8.31 -3.53 0.55
C GLN A 126 7.21 -2.92 -0.31
N ALA A 127 6.74 -1.73 0.06
CA ALA A 127 5.80 -0.94 -0.74
C ALA A 127 6.54 -0.01 -1.71
N VAL A 128 6.02 0.07 -2.95
CA VAL A 128 6.45 0.98 -4.02
C VAL A 128 5.23 1.71 -4.58
N ILE A 129 5.42 2.91 -5.11
CA ILE A 129 4.33 3.67 -5.72
C ILE A 129 3.99 3.17 -7.13
N ALA A 130 2.72 3.21 -7.51
CA ALA A 130 2.26 2.87 -8.85
C ALA A 130 2.79 3.84 -9.91
N ALA A 131 3.11 3.32 -11.12
CA ALA A 131 3.51 4.17 -12.24
C ALA A 131 2.38 5.12 -12.65
N SER A 132 1.12 4.71 -12.54
CA SER A 132 -0.04 5.58 -12.81
C SER A 132 -0.09 6.80 -11.91
N ALA A 133 0.21 6.67 -10.61
CA ALA A 133 0.27 7.80 -9.69
C ALA A 133 1.34 8.82 -10.13
N LEU A 134 2.54 8.36 -10.44
CA LEU A 134 3.63 9.25 -10.88
C LEU A 134 3.43 9.76 -12.31
N SER A 135 2.57 9.15 -13.13
CA SER A 135 2.20 9.68 -14.45
C SER A 135 1.50 11.04 -14.37
N LEU A 136 0.93 11.38 -13.20
CA LEU A 136 0.29 12.65 -12.91
C LEU A 136 1.29 13.81 -12.70
N LEU A 137 2.57 13.51 -12.55
CA LEU A 137 3.62 14.54 -12.41
C LEU A 137 3.90 15.30 -13.70
N TYR A 138 3.49 14.79 -14.87
CA TYR A 138 3.71 15.46 -16.14
C TYR A 138 2.66 16.55 -16.35
N PRO A 139 3.05 17.84 -16.49
CA PRO A 139 2.11 18.94 -16.59
C PRO A 139 1.28 18.89 -17.87
N GLN A 140 0.01 19.29 -17.79
CA GLN A 140 -0.89 19.30 -18.97
C GLN A 140 -0.42 20.28 -20.05
N THR A 141 0.30 21.33 -19.66
CA THR A 141 0.89 22.33 -20.58
C THR A 141 2.05 21.77 -21.41
N GLY A 142 2.54 20.57 -21.08
CA GLY A 142 3.70 19.97 -21.71
C GLY A 142 5.01 20.57 -21.22
N ILE A 143 6.12 19.98 -21.63
CA ILE A 143 7.49 20.43 -21.32
C ILE A 143 8.26 20.58 -22.63
N ILE A 144 8.95 21.70 -22.78
CA ILE A 144 9.77 21.97 -23.99
C ILE A 144 10.89 20.95 -24.07
N ASN A 145 11.07 20.32 -25.24
CA ASN A 145 12.08 19.30 -25.56
C ASN A 145 11.98 18.01 -24.72
N TYR A 146 10.86 17.79 -24.01
CA TYR A 146 10.63 16.56 -23.27
C TYR A 146 9.15 16.17 -23.36
N SER A 147 8.83 15.31 -24.32
CA SER A 147 7.44 14.93 -24.60
C SER A 147 6.87 14.01 -23.51
N ARG A 148 5.53 13.99 -23.37
CA ARG A 148 4.84 13.05 -22.49
C ARG A 148 5.19 11.59 -22.80
N GLN A 149 5.39 11.27 -24.09
CA GLN A 149 5.78 9.91 -24.49
C GLN A 149 7.17 9.53 -23.95
N GLN A 150 8.15 10.45 -24.02
CA GLN A 150 9.46 10.24 -23.41
C GLN A 150 9.37 10.08 -21.90
N PHE A 151 8.61 10.96 -21.23
CA PHE A 151 8.38 10.86 -19.79
C PHE A 151 7.78 9.50 -19.41
N ILE A 152 6.73 9.04 -20.10
CA ILE A 152 6.12 7.74 -19.81
C ILE A 152 7.13 6.60 -20.00
N GLN A 153 7.97 6.65 -21.03
CA GLN A 153 9.00 5.62 -21.23
C GLN A 153 10.02 5.61 -20.09
N ASP A 154 10.50 6.78 -19.66
CA ASP A 154 11.41 6.91 -18.52
C ASP A 154 10.74 6.40 -17.23
N LEU A 155 9.51 6.82 -16.98
CA LEU A 155 8.71 6.39 -15.81
C LEU A 155 8.54 4.85 -15.75
N LEU A 156 8.23 4.21 -16.87
CA LEU A 156 8.11 2.75 -16.95
C LEU A 156 9.43 2.05 -16.61
N ASN A 157 10.56 2.62 -17.05
CA ASN A 157 11.89 2.08 -16.76
C ASN A 157 12.23 2.23 -15.26
N GLU A 158 11.91 3.37 -14.68
CA GLU A 158 12.15 3.65 -13.25
C GLU A 158 11.26 2.82 -12.33
N ALA A 159 9.97 2.68 -12.66
CA ALA A 159 9.03 1.85 -11.90
C ALA A 159 9.41 0.36 -11.95
N GLU A 160 9.83 -0.16 -13.12
CA GLU A 160 10.41 -1.50 -13.21
C GLU A 160 11.64 -1.64 -12.34
N ALA A 161 12.58 -0.68 -12.42
CA ALA A 161 13.82 -0.71 -11.67
C ALA A 161 13.57 -0.71 -10.14
N ASP A 162 12.57 0.02 -9.66
CA ASP A 162 12.24 0.07 -8.23
C ASP A 162 11.70 -1.27 -7.70
N ILE A 163 10.78 -1.89 -8.45
CA ILE A 163 10.30 -3.24 -8.13
C ILE A 163 11.43 -4.25 -8.18
N ARG A 164 12.24 -4.26 -9.25
CA ARG A 164 13.32 -5.22 -9.47
C ARG A 164 14.38 -5.12 -8.38
N LYS A 165 14.86 -3.91 -8.07
CA LYS A 165 15.81 -3.67 -6.98
C LYS A 165 15.27 -4.16 -5.63
N SER A 166 13.97 -3.96 -5.37
CA SER A 166 13.34 -4.46 -4.13
C SER A 166 13.28 -5.99 -4.09
N LEU A 167 12.95 -6.66 -5.19
CA LEU A 167 12.99 -8.13 -5.30
C LEU A 167 14.42 -8.67 -5.15
N ASP A 168 15.40 -8.06 -5.80
CA ASP A 168 16.81 -8.44 -5.78
C ASP A 168 17.44 -8.23 -4.39
N SER A 169 17.03 -7.18 -3.67
CA SER A 169 17.40 -6.96 -2.26
C SER A 169 16.68 -7.90 -1.30
N GLY A 170 15.86 -8.83 -1.81
CA GLY A 170 15.21 -9.90 -1.05
C GLY A 170 13.98 -9.45 -0.29
N ALA A 171 13.15 -8.58 -0.86
CA ALA A 171 11.79 -8.35 -0.37
C ALA A 171 11.03 -9.67 -0.33
N TYR A 172 10.22 -9.90 0.70
CA TYR A 172 9.31 -11.05 0.74
C TYR A 172 8.28 -10.97 -0.39
N ASN A 173 7.57 -9.85 -0.45
CA ASN A 173 6.72 -9.42 -1.55
C ASN A 173 6.99 -7.94 -1.83
N VAL A 174 6.74 -7.49 -3.06
CA VAL A 174 6.68 -6.06 -3.41
C VAL A 174 5.22 -5.68 -3.62
N GLN A 175 4.75 -4.67 -2.88
CA GLN A 175 3.41 -4.13 -2.98
C GLN A 175 3.43 -2.84 -3.79
N ILE A 176 2.66 -2.77 -4.85
CA ILE A 176 2.43 -1.54 -5.62
C ILE A 176 1.24 -0.82 -5.00
N ASP A 177 1.44 0.38 -4.49
CA ASP A 177 0.36 1.22 -3.96
C ASP A 177 -0.34 1.95 -5.11
N PHE A 178 -1.54 1.50 -5.44
CA PHE A 178 -2.41 2.01 -6.48
C PHE A 178 -3.63 2.69 -5.87
N THR A 179 -3.40 3.73 -5.07
CA THR A 179 -4.44 4.40 -4.30
C THR A 179 -5.32 5.32 -5.14
N GLU A 180 -4.82 5.81 -6.28
CA GLU A 180 -5.56 6.65 -7.21
C GLU A 180 -6.62 5.89 -8.04
N ALA A 181 -6.68 4.55 -7.96
CA ALA A 181 -7.61 3.75 -8.75
C ALA A 181 -9.08 4.12 -8.50
N ARG A 182 -9.48 4.16 -7.23
CA ARG A 182 -10.85 4.49 -6.83
C ARG A 182 -11.18 5.96 -7.12
N LEU A 183 -10.19 6.86 -6.98
CA LEU A 183 -10.32 8.26 -7.36
C LEU A 183 -10.49 8.42 -8.87
N ALA A 184 -9.79 7.65 -9.69
CA ALA A 184 -9.95 7.68 -11.14
C ALA A 184 -11.39 7.31 -11.56
N LEU A 185 -11.99 6.31 -10.93
CA LEU A 185 -13.38 5.92 -11.18
C LEU A 185 -14.36 7.01 -10.70
N LYS A 186 -14.06 7.71 -9.60
CA LYS A 186 -14.83 8.87 -9.14
C LYS A 186 -14.81 10.02 -10.14
N LEU A 187 -13.65 10.33 -10.71
CA LEU A 187 -13.45 11.42 -11.65
C LEU A 187 -14.00 11.10 -13.04
N ASP A 188 -13.94 9.84 -13.44
CA ASP A 188 -14.45 9.33 -14.71
C ASP A 188 -15.26 8.04 -14.50
N PRO A 189 -16.57 8.18 -14.21
CA PRO A 189 -17.45 7.01 -14.01
C PRO A 189 -17.60 6.09 -15.22
N SER A 190 -17.16 6.52 -16.43
CA SER A 190 -17.09 5.63 -17.59
C SER A 190 -16.00 4.55 -17.46
N GLY A 191 -15.07 4.71 -16.52
CA GLY A 191 -13.93 3.83 -16.30
C GLY A 191 -12.76 4.03 -17.27
N GLY A 192 -12.85 4.97 -18.23
CA GLY A 192 -11.81 5.19 -19.23
C GLY A 192 -10.47 5.64 -18.62
N LEU A 193 -10.51 6.54 -17.62
CA LEU A 193 -9.31 6.98 -16.90
C LEU A 193 -8.70 5.82 -16.10
N LEU A 194 -9.52 5.07 -15.38
CA LEU A 194 -9.07 3.91 -14.61
C LEU A 194 -8.45 2.85 -15.54
N GLN A 195 -9.07 2.54 -16.67
CA GLN A 195 -8.52 1.60 -17.65
C GLN A 195 -7.15 2.05 -18.15
N ALA A 196 -6.97 3.35 -18.43
CA ALA A 196 -5.68 3.89 -18.86
C ALA A 196 -4.60 3.69 -17.78
N PHE A 197 -4.94 3.81 -16.48
CA PHE A 197 -4.03 3.54 -15.36
C PHE A 197 -3.71 2.04 -15.23
N ILE A 198 -4.71 1.17 -15.38
CA ILE A 198 -4.52 -0.29 -15.42
C ILE A 198 -3.55 -0.68 -16.55
N ASP A 199 -3.77 -0.15 -17.75
CA ASP A 199 -2.92 -0.43 -18.91
C ASP A 199 -1.48 0.06 -18.69
N LEU A 200 -1.30 1.23 -18.05
CA LEU A 200 0.02 1.76 -17.73
C LEU A 200 0.76 0.88 -16.71
N ASN A 201 0.09 0.48 -15.64
CA ASN A 201 0.67 -0.40 -14.63
C ASN A 201 0.95 -1.79 -15.21
N ASN A 202 0.12 -2.31 -16.11
CA ASN A 202 0.36 -3.56 -16.81
C ASN A 202 1.57 -3.50 -17.76
N LYS A 203 1.91 -2.32 -18.32
CA LYS A 203 3.17 -2.16 -19.08
C LYS A 203 4.40 -2.35 -18.20
N VAL A 204 4.33 -2.01 -16.91
CA VAL A 204 5.38 -2.32 -15.94
C VAL A 204 5.36 -3.81 -15.57
N LEU A 205 4.18 -4.32 -15.14
CA LEU A 205 4.01 -5.71 -14.69
C LEU A 205 4.36 -6.74 -15.78
N GLY A 206 4.05 -6.42 -17.05
CA GLY A 206 4.38 -7.27 -18.20
C GLY A 206 5.88 -7.45 -18.47
N ARG A 207 6.75 -6.67 -17.80
CA ARG A 207 8.22 -6.82 -17.89
C ARG A 207 8.78 -7.86 -16.91
N PHE A 208 7.92 -8.38 -16.03
CA PHE A 208 8.26 -9.42 -15.07
C PHE A 208 7.73 -10.77 -15.56
N THR A 209 8.47 -11.83 -15.27
CA THR A 209 8.03 -13.21 -15.53
C THR A 209 6.81 -13.55 -14.66
N GLU A 210 6.09 -14.59 -15.03
CA GLU A 210 4.96 -15.08 -14.25
C GLU A 210 5.37 -15.48 -12.81
N GLU A 211 6.57 -16.05 -12.66
CA GLU A 211 7.10 -16.43 -11.34
C GLU A 211 7.43 -15.22 -10.48
N GLU A 212 8.04 -14.18 -11.07
CA GLU A 212 8.31 -12.91 -10.35
C GLU A 212 7.00 -12.23 -9.92
N ARG A 213 5.98 -12.24 -10.78
CA ARG A 213 4.67 -11.64 -10.49
C ARG A 213 3.94 -12.28 -9.31
N LYS A 214 4.23 -13.55 -8.96
CA LYS A 214 3.72 -14.19 -7.73
C LYS A 214 4.19 -13.48 -6.45
N ARG A 215 5.28 -12.71 -6.53
CA ARG A 215 5.84 -11.91 -5.44
C ARG A 215 5.56 -10.42 -5.60
N ILE A 216 4.74 -10.04 -6.56
CA ILE A 216 4.31 -8.66 -6.78
C ILE A 216 2.81 -8.59 -6.50
N GLY A 217 2.42 -7.64 -5.67
CA GLY A 217 1.02 -7.40 -5.35
C GLY A 217 0.62 -5.95 -5.60
N VAL A 218 -0.68 -5.70 -5.60
CA VAL A 218 -1.25 -4.37 -5.73
C VAL A 218 -2.16 -4.09 -4.55
N HIS A 219 -1.97 -2.94 -3.93
CA HIS A 219 -2.87 -2.40 -2.91
C HIS A 219 -3.72 -1.28 -3.49
N SER A 220 -5.02 -1.31 -3.19
CA SER A 220 -5.94 -0.23 -3.49
C SER A 220 -6.94 -0.05 -2.36
N CYS A 221 -7.14 1.19 -1.96
CA CYS A 221 -8.05 1.63 -0.89
C CYS A 221 -8.71 2.97 -1.30
N PRO A 222 -9.57 3.58 -0.47
CA PRO A 222 -10.19 4.87 -0.78
C PRO A 222 -9.23 6.06 -0.68
N GLY A 223 -7.96 5.83 -0.34
CA GLY A 223 -6.94 6.85 -0.10
C GLY A 223 -7.20 7.61 1.20
N GLY A 224 -6.67 7.08 2.31
CA GLY A 224 -6.81 7.68 3.64
C GLY A 224 -5.76 8.73 3.94
N ASP A 225 -6.15 9.80 4.64
CA ASP A 225 -5.28 10.82 5.20
C ASP A 225 -6.05 11.59 6.28
N HIS A 226 -5.47 11.80 7.47
CA HIS A 226 -6.08 12.53 8.58
C HIS A 226 -7.54 12.09 8.90
N ASP A 227 -7.80 10.78 9.01
CA ASP A 227 -9.13 10.18 9.21
C ASP A 227 -10.15 10.53 8.11
N SER A 228 -9.71 11.02 6.97
CA SER A 228 -10.52 11.32 5.80
C SER A 228 -10.11 10.48 4.60
N THR A 229 -10.97 10.43 3.58
CA THR A 229 -10.70 9.71 2.34
C THR A 229 -11.05 10.56 1.13
N HIS A 230 -10.42 10.28 -0.02
CA HIS A 230 -10.77 10.99 -1.25
C HIS A 230 -11.86 10.30 -2.08
N SER A 231 -12.13 9.01 -1.89
CA SER A 231 -13.00 8.25 -2.78
C SER A 231 -13.81 7.11 -2.14
N ALA A 232 -14.03 7.11 -0.82
CA ALA A 232 -14.87 6.11 -0.14
C ALA A 232 -16.36 6.17 -0.55
N ASP A 233 -16.77 7.21 -1.25
CA ASP A 233 -18.12 7.38 -1.83
C ASP A 233 -18.32 6.63 -3.16
N VAL A 234 -17.27 6.03 -3.74
CA VAL A 234 -17.36 5.16 -4.92
C VAL A 234 -17.48 3.71 -4.46
N SER A 235 -18.33 2.91 -5.12
CA SER A 235 -18.45 1.48 -4.82
C SER A 235 -17.12 0.75 -5.04
N TYR A 236 -16.64 0.06 -3.99
CA TYR A 236 -15.42 -0.74 -4.11
C TYR A 236 -15.63 -1.96 -5.01
N ALA A 237 -16.85 -2.54 -4.97
CA ALA A 237 -17.21 -3.65 -5.85
C ALA A 237 -17.11 -3.30 -7.34
N ASP A 238 -17.40 -2.04 -7.71
CA ASP A 238 -17.30 -1.57 -9.09
C ASP A 238 -15.84 -1.36 -9.55
N LEU A 239 -14.91 -1.18 -8.61
CA LEU A 239 -13.48 -1.06 -8.87
C LEU A 239 -12.83 -2.42 -9.17
N LEU A 240 -13.27 -3.48 -8.51
CA LEU A 240 -12.63 -4.81 -8.54
C LEU A 240 -12.48 -5.42 -9.94
N PRO A 241 -13.47 -5.32 -10.87
CA PRO A 241 -13.32 -5.83 -12.23
C PRO A 241 -12.14 -5.21 -12.99
N PHE A 242 -11.78 -3.98 -12.68
CA PHE A 242 -10.60 -3.32 -13.24
C PHE A 242 -9.32 -3.78 -12.55
N LEU A 243 -9.32 -3.83 -11.22
CA LEU A 243 -8.14 -4.25 -10.45
C LEU A 243 -7.66 -5.65 -10.83
N PHE A 244 -8.57 -6.60 -10.98
CA PHE A 244 -8.21 -7.97 -11.36
C PHE A 244 -7.68 -8.15 -12.80
N GLN A 245 -7.70 -7.09 -13.63
CA GLN A 245 -6.99 -7.06 -14.92
C GLN A 245 -5.49 -6.83 -14.76
N LEU A 246 -5.03 -6.39 -13.57
CA LEU A 246 -3.60 -6.22 -13.31
C LEU A 246 -2.90 -7.59 -13.28
N GLN A 247 -1.73 -7.66 -13.93
CA GLN A 247 -0.91 -8.87 -14.03
C GLN A 247 -0.09 -9.12 -12.77
N ALA A 248 -0.69 -8.90 -11.59
CA ALA A 248 -0.08 -9.14 -10.28
C ALA A 248 -0.54 -10.47 -9.70
N GLY A 249 0.30 -11.08 -8.83
CA GLY A 249 -0.03 -12.33 -8.15
C GLY A 249 -0.82 -12.12 -6.86
N ASN A 250 -0.72 -10.95 -6.22
CA ASN A 250 -1.35 -10.66 -4.95
C ASN A 250 -2.18 -9.37 -5.02
N PHE A 251 -3.31 -9.34 -4.34
CA PHE A 251 -4.20 -8.18 -4.26
C PHE A 251 -4.52 -7.90 -2.80
N TYR A 252 -4.17 -6.70 -2.32
CA TYR A 252 -4.44 -6.24 -0.97
C TYR A 252 -5.62 -5.28 -1.02
N LEU A 253 -6.80 -5.78 -0.62
CA LEU A 253 -8.10 -5.16 -0.86
C LEU A 253 -8.74 -4.69 0.43
N GLU A 254 -9.33 -3.49 0.41
CA GLU A 254 -10.17 -2.98 1.48
C GLU A 254 -11.44 -3.83 1.64
N TYR A 255 -11.87 -4.04 2.91
CA TYR A 255 -13.10 -4.79 3.17
C TYR A 255 -13.74 -4.43 4.53
N ALA A 256 -12.97 -4.31 5.62
CA ALA A 256 -13.54 -4.06 6.96
C ALA A 256 -14.33 -2.75 7.01
N GLY A 257 -13.84 -1.69 6.35
CA GLY A 257 -14.49 -0.39 6.24
C GLY A 257 -15.60 -0.30 5.20
N GLU A 258 -15.76 -1.31 4.31
CA GLU A 258 -16.76 -1.29 3.26
C GLU A 258 -18.18 -1.53 3.81
N LYS A 259 -19.12 -0.71 3.31
CA LYS A 259 -20.53 -0.77 3.75
C LYS A 259 -21.24 -1.99 3.18
N ASP A 260 -20.98 -2.32 1.93
CA ASP A 260 -21.56 -3.47 1.22
C ASP A 260 -20.52 -4.58 1.02
N LYS A 261 -20.21 -5.26 2.11
CA LYS A 261 -19.28 -6.38 2.15
C LYS A 261 -19.67 -7.54 1.23
N HIS A 262 -20.97 -7.79 1.11
CA HIS A 262 -21.49 -8.86 0.25
C HIS A 262 -21.18 -8.61 -1.23
N SER A 263 -21.42 -7.39 -1.73
CA SER A 263 -21.08 -7.01 -3.11
C SER A 263 -19.57 -7.08 -3.37
N VAL A 264 -18.72 -6.72 -2.39
CA VAL A 264 -17.27 -6.86 -2.50
C VAL A 264 -16.88 -8.33 -2.70
N LEU A 265 -17.36 -9.23 -1.84
CA LEU A 265 -17.06 -10.68 -1.96
C LEU A 265 -17.62 -11.29 -3.25
N ALA A 266 -18.81 -10.88 -3.69
CA ALA A 266 -19.38 -11.32 -4.95
C ALA A 266 -18.51 -10.89 -6.14
N SER A 267 -18.07 -9.63 -6.15
CA SER A 267 -17.20 -9.09 -7.21
C SER A 267 -15.82 -9.77 -7.21
N ILE A 268 -15.24 -10.09 -6.05
CA ILE A 268 -14.01 -10.88 -5.96
C ILE A 268 -14.21 -12.25 -6.60
N LYS A 269 -15.29 -12.95 -6.23
CA LYS A 269 -15.60 -14.29 -6.77
C LYS A 269 -15.71 -14.31 -8.29
N GLU A 270 -16.31 -13.26 -8.87
CA GLU A 270 -16.55 -13.16 -10.31
C GLU A 270 -15.30 -12.83 -11.10
N ASN A 271 -14.38 -12.07 -10.53
CA ASN A 271 -13.28 -11.46 -11.28
C ASN A 271 -11.88 -11.99 -10.93
N MET A 272 -11.71 -12.63 -9.78
CA MET A 272 -10.41 -13.14 -9.32
C MET A 272 -9.94 -14.32 -10.19
N GLY A 273 -8.71 -14.24 -10.71
CA GLY A 273 -8.09 -15.32 -11.50
C GLY A 273 -7.56 -16.46 -10.63
N ALA A 274 -7.43 -17.65 -11.24
CA ALA A 274 -6.99 -18.87 -10.55
C ALA A 274 -5.57 -18.81 -9.97
N SER A 275 -4.70 -17.95 -10.50
CA SER A 275 -3.31 -17.77 -10.01
C SER A 275 -3.14 -16.59 -9.06
N GLN A 276 -4.21 -15.85 -8.78
CA GLN A 276 -4.18 -14.66 -7.93
C GLN A 276 -4.47 -15.04 -6.47
N THR A 277 -3.88 -14.31 -5.53
CA THR A 277 -4.16 -14.38 -4.09
C THR A 277 -4.76 -13.05 -3.64
N VAL A 278 -5.86 -13.11 -2.92
CA VAL A 278 -6.48 -11.93 -2.29
C VAL A 278 -6.11 -11.87 -0.82
N PHE A 279 -5.52 -10.77 -0.40
CA PHE A 279 -5.38 -10.37 1.00
C PHE A 279 -6.51 -9.41 1.33
N LEU A 280 -7.44 -9.84 2.15
CA LEU A 280 -8.62 -9.07 2.50
C LEU A 280 -8.35 -8.24 3.75
N GLY A 281 -8.66 -6.96 3.71
CA GLY A 281 -8.59 -6.05 4.84
C GLY A 281 -9.61 -6.44 5.91
N VAL A 282 -9.14 -6.78 7.10
CA VAL A 282 -9.99 -7.21 8.22
C VAL A 282 -9.88 -6.30 9.43
N THR A 283 -9.17 -5.16 9.25
CA THR A 283 -9.10 -4.07 10.22
C THR A 283 -9.34 -2.74 9.51
N ASN A 284 -10.31 -1.97 10.01
CA ASN A 284 -10.62 -0.64 9.49
C ASN A 284 -9.69 0.40 10.10
N VAL A 285 -8.76 0.93 9.31
CA VAL A 285 -7.75 1.88 9.80
C VAL A 285 -8.31 3.28 10.13
N LEU A 286 -9.52 3.60 9.64
CA LEU A 286 -10.22 4.87 9.91
C LEU A 286 -11.09 4.81 11.19
N ASP A 287 -11.33 3.61 11.72
CA ASP A 287 -12.04 3.45 12.99
C ASP A 287 -11.02 3.47 14.14
N PRO A 288 -11.15 4.37 15.14
CA PRO A 288 -10.27 4.37 16.30
C PRO A 288 -10.47 3.15 17.23
N GLY A 289 -11.56 2.41 17.10
CA GLY A 289 -11.81 1.15 17.84
C GLY A 289 -10.90 0.03 17.32
N VAL A 290 -10.40 -0.79 18.24
CA VAL A 290 -9.66 -2.01 17.90
C VAL A 290 -10.65 -3.15 17.77
N GLU A 291 -10.66 -3.81 16.62
CA GLU A 291 -11.49 -5.00 16.38
C GLU A 291 -11.09 -6.14 17.33
N THR A 292 -12.07 -6.89 17.80
CA THR A 292 -11.79 -8.11 18.56
C THR A 292 -11.29 -9.23 17.65
N PRO A 293 -10.44 -10.15 18.14
CA PRO A 293 -10.05 -11.32 17.36
C PRO A 293 -11.24 -12.16 16.86
N GLU A 294 -12.36 -12.17 17.60
CA GLU A 294 -13.58 -12.87 17.26
C GLU A 294 -14.29 -12.23 16.05
N GLU A 295 -14.41 -10.90 16.01
CA GLU A 295 -14.96 -10.18 14.86
C GLU A 295 -14.15 -10.42 13.60
N ILE A 296 -12.83 -10.35 13.71
CA ILE A 296 -11.91 -10.64 12.60
C ILE A 296 -12.03 -12.09 12.13
N ARG A 297 -12.08 -13.06 13.07
CA ARG A 297 -12.33 -14.47 12.75
C ARG A 297 -13.60 -14.64 11.94
N ASP A 298 -14.70 -14.00 12.34
CA ASP A 298 -16.01 -14.16 11.70
C ASP A 298 -15.99 -13.58 10.28
N MET A 299 -15.37 -12.42 10.06
CA MET A 299 -15.12 -11.89 8.70
C MET A 299 -14.31 -12.84 7.83
N ILE A 300 -13.28 -13.48 8.37
CA ILE A 300 -12.44 -14.45 7.65
C ILE A 300 -13.27 -15.69 7.28
N LEU A 301 -14.08 -16.22 8.19
CA LEU A 301 -14.89 -17.40 7.92
C LEU A 301 -15.93 -17.09 6.82
N GLU A 302 -16.59 -15.96 6.85
CA GLU A 302 -17.50 -15.51 5.79
C GLU A 302 -16.79 -15.42 4.44
N ALA A 303 -15.63 -14.76 4.40
CA ALA A 303 -14.85 -14.62 3.17
C ALA A 303 -14.37 -15.96 2.59
N THR A 304 -14.01 -16.91 3.44
CA THR A 304 -13.53 -18.24 3.01
C THR A 304 -14.62 -19.19 2.51
N GLU A 305 -15.90 -18.86 2.68
CA GLU A 305 -17.00 -19.52 1.98
C GLU A 305 -17.02 -19.20 0.47
N ILE A 306 -16.41 -18.06 0.10
CA ILE A 306 -16.42 -17.52 -1.26
C ILE A 306 -15.04 -17.65 -1.91
N ILE A 307 -13.97 -17.29 -1.19
CA ILE A 307 -12.59 -17.28 -1.68
C ILE A 307 -11.89 -18.55 -1.20
N PRO A 308 -11.32 -19.37 -2.11
CA PRO A 308 -10.56 -20.56 -1.70
C PRO A 308 -9.43 -20.22 -0.73
N VAL A 309 -9.29 -20.96 0.36
CA VAL A 309 -8.31 -20.64 1.43
C VAL A 309 -6.86 -20.62 0.92
N ASN A 310 -6.53 -21.41 -0.09
CA ASN A 310 -5.20 -21.38 -0.72
C ASN A 310 -4.93 -20.12 -1.57
N GLN A 311 -5.98 -19.33 -1.88
CA GLN A 311 -5.90 -18.05 -2.59
C GLN A 311 -6.27 -16.87 -1.66
N PHE A 312 -6.37 -17.10 -0.36
CA PHE A 312 -6.83 -16.13 0.64
C PHE A 312 -5.71 -15.77 1.62
N GLY A 313 -5.69 -14.53 2.03
CA GLY A 313 -4.88 -13.98 3.10
C GLY A 313 -5.60 -12.83 3.81
N THR A 314 -5.04 -12.34 4.90
CA THR A 314 -5.54 -11.19 5.65
C THR A 314 -4.56 -10.03 5.63
N THR A 315 -5.09 -8.81 5.64
CA THR A 315 -4.34 -7.55 5.71
C THR A 315 -5.13 -6.50 6.49
N ASP A 316 -4.61 -5.30 6.58
CA ASP A 316 -5.32 -4.09 7.02
C ASP A 316 -5.99 -3.44 5.81
N ASP A 317 -7.06 -2.67 5.98
CA ASP A 317 -7.77 -2.02 4.85
C ASP A 317 -6.86 -1.05 4.08
N CYS A 318 -5.99 -0.35 4.80
CA CYS A 318 -5.02 0.61 4.27
C CYS A 318 -3.78 0.67 5.18
N GLY A 319 -2.80 1.50 4.82
CA GLY A 319 -1.76 1.91 5.75
C GLY A 319 -2.31 2.84 6.83
N PHE A 320 -1.79 2.75 8.05
CA PHE A 320 -2.26 3.56 9.19
C PHE A 320 -1.82 5.03 9.14
N SER A 321 -0.77 5.36 8.39
CA SER A 321 -0.25 6.73 8.29
C SER A 321 0.61 6.88 7.03
N PRO A 322 -0.01 7.08 5.86
CA PRO A 322 0.69 7.14 4.57
C PRO A 322 1.53 8.41 4.39
N PHE A 323 1.20 9.48 5.12
CA PHE A 323 1.95 10.73 5.16
C PHE A 323 2.60 10.92 6.54
N ALA A 324 3.79 11.55 6.55
CA ALA A 324 4.57 11.67 7.78
C ALA A 324 3.95 12.60 8.83
N ASP A 325 3.09 13.50 8.42
CA ASP A 325 2.37 14.47 9.27
C ASP A 325 0.99 13.98 9.71
N ASP A 326 0.56 12.79 9.27
CA ASP A 326 -0.69 12.19 9.70
C ASP A 326 -0.55 11.62 11.12
N THR A 327 -1.29 12.20 12.04
CA THR A 327 -1.33 11.86 13.47
C THR A 327 -2.73 11.42 13.94
N SER A 328 -3.64 11.16 13.01
CA SER A 328 -5.02 10.82 13.30
C SER A 328 -5.12 9.49 14.07
N THR A 329 -4.42 8.47 13.62
CA THR A 329 -4.37 7.18 14.32
C THR A 329 -3.21 7.15 15.32
N GLY A 330 -3.49 6.75 16.57
CA GLY A 330 -2.46 6.54 17.58
C GLY A 330 -1.58 5.34 17.22
N ARG A 331 -0.25 5.49 17.43
CA ARG A 331 0.73 4.43 17.14
C ARG A 331 0.42 3.12 17.88
N ASP A 332 -0.03 3.20 19.14
CA ASP A 332 -0.40 2.02 19.93
C ASP A 332 -1.64 1.33 19.34
N ILE A 333 -2.65 2.09 18.95
CA ILE A 333 -3.86 1.58 18.30
C ILE A 333 -3.51 0.83 17.01
N ALA A 334 -2.62 1.36 16.18
CA ALA A 334 -2.18 0.68 14.95
C ALA A 334 -1.59 -0.71 15.24
N PHE A 335 -0.72 -0.83 16.25
CA PHE A 335 -0.13 -2.13 16.61
C PHE A 335 -1.13 -3.07 17.30
N GLU A 336 -2.07 -2.55 18.08
CA GLU A 336 -3.17 -3.34 18.67
C GLU A 336 -4.08 -3.92 17.58
N LYS A 337 -4.44 -3.14 16.55
CA LYS A 337 -5.20 -3.61 15.40
C LYS A 337 -4.45 -4.70 14.62
N ILE A 338 -3.15 -4.51 14.36
CA ILE A 338 -2.32 -5.53 13.73
C ILE A 338 -2.29 -6.82 14.56
N LYS A 339 -2.15 -6.71 15.89
CA LYS A 339 -2.19 -7.86 16.79
C LYS A 339 -3.55 -8.56 16.73
N ALA A 340 -4.65 -7.82 16.79
CA ALA A 340 -5.99 -8.37 16.67
C ALA A 340 -6.20 -9.11 15.34
N ARG A 341 -5.69 -8.56 14.22
CA ARG A 341 -5.68 -9.23 12.91
C ARG A 341 -4.96 -10.57 12.98
N ILE A 342 -3.77 -10.63 13.59
CA ILE A 342 -3.01 -11.86 13.72
C ILE A 342 -3.77 -12.89 14.58
N ASP A 343 -4.26 -12.47 15.75
CA ASP A 343 -4.97 -13.36 16.66
C ASP A 343 -6.28 -13.87 16.05
N GLY A 344 -7.06 -13.02 15.36
CA GLY A 344 -8.28 -13.40 14.65
C GLY A 344 -8.01 -14.37 13.49
N THR A 345 -6.92 -14.15 12.74
CA THR A 345 -6.47 -15.09 11.70
C THR A 345 -6.17 -16.47 12.28
N LEU A 346 -5.46 -16.52 13.41
CA LEU A 346 -5.16 -17.78 14.09
C LEU A 346 -6.41 -18.49 14.63
N LEU A 347 -7.43 -17.73 15.08
CA LEU A 347 -8.72 -18.29 15.51
C LEU A 347 -9.47 -18.92 14.33
N ALA A 348 -9.52 -18.24 13.18
CA ALA A 348 -10.12 -18.75 11.94
C ALA A 348 -9.42 -20.04 11.46
N GLU A 349 -8.08 -20.06 11.43
CA GLU A 349 -7.30 -21.25 11.07
C GLU A 349 -7.66 -22.46 11.92
N LYS A 350 -7.79 -22.28 13.24
CA LYS A 350 -8.15 -23.36 14.17
C LYS A 350 -9.53 -23.95 13.86
N LEU A 351 -10.51 -23.12 13.49
CA LEU A 351 -11.86 -23.58 13.16
C LEU A 351 -11.89 -24.29 11.81
N LEU A 352 -11.30 -23.72 10.77
CA LEU A 352 -11.23 -24.30 9.43
C LEU A 352 -10.52 -25.67 9.44
N ASN A 353 -9.45 -25.81 10.23
CA ASN A 353 -8.75 -27.10 10.38
C ASN A 353 -9.59 -28.16 11.11
N LYS A 354 -10.40 -27.80 12.10
CA LYS A 354 -11.32 -28.73 12.78
C LYS A 354 -12.42 -29.24 11.85
N THR A 355 -12.98 -28.36 11.03
CA THR A 355 -14.03 -28.72 10.06
C THR A 355 -13.50 -29.69 9.01
N THR A 356 -12.27 -29.52 8.53
CA THR A 356 -11.63 -30.42 7.56
C THR A 356 -11.42 -31.82 8.13
N VAL A 357 -11.03 -31.96 9.40
CA VAL A 357 -10.83 -33.26 10.06
C VAL A 357 -12.16 -34.04 10.19
N ASN A 358 -13.24 -33.30 10.54
CA ASN A 358 -14.56 -33.93 10.72
C ASN A 358 -15.23 -34.39 9.40
N LEU A 359 -14.78 -33.90 8.25
CA LEU A 359 -15.29 -34.32 6.93
C LEU A 359 -14.49 -35.49 6.34
N THR A 360 -13.34 -35.87 6.94
CA THR A 360 -12.48 -36.95 6.49
C THR A 360 -12.54 -38.20 7.38
N THR A 361 -13.28 -38.13 8.48
CA THR A 361 -13.64 -39.25 9.36
C THR A 361 -15.07 -39.72 9.12
#